data_ba9ec7ff53b37e07351630ef73a1a4ae
#
_entry.id   ba9ec7ff53b37e07351630ef73a1a4ae
#
_cell.length_a   1.000
_cell.length_b   1.000
_cell.length_c   1.000
_cell.angle_alpha   90.00
_cell.angle_beta   90.00
_cell.angle_gamma   90.00
#
_symmetry.space_group_name_H-M   'P 1'
#
loop_
_entity.id
_entity.type
_entity.pdbx_description
1 polymer ?
#
loop_
_entity_poly.entity_id
_entity_poly.type
_entity_poly.pdbx_seq_one_letter_code
_entity_poly.pdbx_strand_id
1 'polypeptide(L)'
;KKLPEFGAFYGKKANLNMEAVINAKPDVIIDMGEKKKGIEEDLNKLQEQLKIPVVFIELTLDKLPEAFERLAEVLGNKERGKELSEYIKKTYKEIEENKAKIKDVKKVYYGGGKTGLFANAKGSIHADIIEFIGAQNPITVEKVQGGSGNEIPFEKLSEVNPDFLIFESKELAEQIKGEATFKTLKAVKENKVFYAPSGPYNFFGRPPAAN
;
A
#
# COMPACT_ATOMS: atom_id res chain seq x y z
N LYS A 1 -11.99 7.22 -19.99
CA LYS A 1 -11.20 8.27 -20.67
C LYS A 1 -9.75 8.09 -20.26
N LYS A 2 -8.84 7.86 -21.21
CA LYS A 2 -7.41 7.74 -20.90
C LYS A 2 -6.87 9.13 -20.59
N LEU A 3 -6.37 9.32 -19.37
CA LEU A 3 -5.73 10.57 -18.95
C LEU A 3 -4.26 10.59 -19.42
N PRO A 4 -3.67 11.78 -19.67
CA PRO A 4 -2.26 11.89 -19.99
C PRO A 4 -1.40 11.48 -18.78
N GLU A 5 -0.25 10.88 -19.06
CA GLU A 5 0.74 10.50 -18.07
C GLU A 5 1.96 11.41 -18.19
N PHE A 6 2.38 12.04 -17.09
CA PHE A 6 3.49 13.01 -17.07
C PHE A 6 4.77 12.45 -16.44
N GLY A 7 4.77 11.18 -16.03
CA GLY A 7 5.86 10.56 -15.29
C GLY A 7 5.71 10.68 -13.77
N ALA A 8 6.75 10.27 -13.05
CA ALA A 8 6.78 10.25 -11.58
C ALA A 8 7.77 11.29 -11.04
N PHE A 9 7.37 12.02 -10.00
CA PHE A 9 8.24 12.98 -9.32
C PHE A 9 9.23 12.29 -8.37
N TYR A 10 8.83 11.16 -7.76
CA TYR A 10 9.61 10.41 -6.80
C TYR A 10 10.03 9.03 -7.28
N GLY A 11 10.99 8.44 -6.57
CA GLY A 11 11.41 7.06 -6.70
C GLY A 11 12.62 6.85 -7.61
N LYS A 12 13.05 5.58 -7.73
CA LYS A 12 14.24 5.20 -8.52
C LYS A 12 14.12 5.52 -10.01
N LYS A 13 12.92 5.76 -10.52
CA LYS A 13 12.63 6.10 -11.92
C LYS A 13 11.91 7.45 -12.02
N ALA A 14 12.25 8.39 -11.13
CA ALA A 14 11.73 9.75 -11.23
C ALA A 14 12.04 10.33 -12.62
N ASN A 15 11.01 10.66 -13.36
CA ASN A 15 11.09 11.11 -14.76
C ASN A 15 9.96 12.06 -15.11
N LEU A 16 9.53 12.89 -14.15
CA LEU A 16 8.45 13.85 -14.37
C LEU A 16 8.80 14.79 -15.55
N ASN A 17 7.93 14.81 -16.53
CA ASN A 17 8.02 15.75 -17.65
C ASN A 17 7.41 17.10 -17.23
N MET A 18 8.23 17.98 -16.68
CA MET A 18 7.84 19.32 -16.20
C MET A 18 7.20 20.17 -17.28
N GLU A 19 7.75 20.14 -18.51
CA GLU A 19 7.23 20.90 -19.64
C GLU A 19 5.82 20.43 -20.01
N ALA A 20 5.59 19.11 -20.05
CA ALA A 20 4.28 18.56 -20.33
C ALA A 20 3.25 18.92 -19.23
N VAL A 21 3.66 18.97 -17.95
CA VAL A 21 2.82 19.43 -16.84
C VAL A 21 2.44 20.91 -17.03
N ILE A 22 3.42 21.79 -17.33
CA ILE A 22 3.17 23.22 -17.57
C ILE A 22 2.22 23.42 -18.75
N ASN A 23 2.43 22.67 -19.83
CA ASN A 23 1.59 22.75 -21.02
C ASN A 23 0.15 22.28 -20.79
N ALA A 24 -0.04 21.35 -19.85
CA ALA A 24 -1.38 20.90 -19.44
C ALA A 24 -2.14 21.93 -18.61
N LYS A 25 -1.46 22.94 -18.06
CA LYS A 25 -2.02 24.07 -17.29
C LYS A 25 -2.96 23.60 -16.17
N PRO A 26 -2.55 22.72 -15.26
CA PRO A 26 -3.40 22.34 -14.15
C PRO A 26 -3.53 23.50 -13.15
N ASP A 27 -4.69 23.61 -12.52
CA ASP A 27 -4.94 24.61 -11.46
C ASP A 27 -4.21 24.27 -10.16
N VAL A 28 -3.98 22.99 -9.92
CA VAL A 28 -3.32 22.45 -8.71
C VAL A 28 -2.66 21.10 -9.00
N ILE A 29 -1.56 20.83 -8.33
CA ILE A 29 -0.95 19.50 -8.26
C ILE A 29 -1.27 18.93 -6.88
N ILE A 30 -1.82 17.73 -6.83
CA ILE A 30 -2.11 17.02 -5.58
C ILE A 30 -1.17 15.85 -5.46
N ASP A 31 -0.36 15.84 -4.40
CA ASP A 31 0.48 14.69 -4.03
C ASP A 31 -0.12 14.02 -2.80
N MET A 32 -0.28 12.70 -2.85
CA MET A 32 -0.91 11.93 -1.78
C MET A 32 -0.02 10.74 -1.38
N GLY A 33 0.26 10.61 -0.10
CA GLY A 33 1.08 9.51 0.38
C GLY A 33 1.54 9.67 1.83
N GLU A 34 2.51 8.86 2.24
CA GLU A 34 3.15 9.00 3.55
C GLU A 34 3.96 10.28 3.64
N LYS A 35 3.86 10.93 4.79
CA LYS A 35 4.73 12.08 5.09
C LYS A 35 6.17 11.59 5.37
N LYS A 36 7.03 11.72 4.37
CA LYS A 36 8.46 11.39 4.47
C LYS A 36 9.29 12.62 4.82
N LYS A 37 10.45 12.38 5.45
CA LYS A 37 11.41 13.45 5.71
C LYS A 37 11.84 14.11 4.39
N GLY A 38 11.77 15.43 4.35
CA GLY A 38 12.16 16.22 3.17
C GLY A 38 11.08 16.42 2.11
N ILE A 39 9.91 15.75 2.23
CA ILE A 39 8.83 15.86 1.24
C ILE A 39 8.33 17.31 1.07
N GLU A 40 8.25 18.05 2.16
CA GLU A 40 7.79 19.43 2.14
C GLU A 40 8.76 20.34 1.35
N GLU A 41 10.07 20.17 1.55
CA GLU A 41 11.09 20.87 0.76
C GLU A 41 11.01 20.53 -0.73
N ASP A 42 10.87 19.24 -1.04
CA ASP A 42 10.80 18.77 -2.44
C ASP A 42 9.56 19.30 -3.14
N LEU A 43 8.40 19.31 -2.47
CA LEU A 43 7.17 19.84 -3.03
C LEU A 43 7.19 21.36 -3.16
N ASN A 44 7.80 22.08 -2.23
CA ASN A 44 8.01 23.53 -2.33
C ASN A 44 8.88 23.87 -3.54
N LYS A 45 9.98 23.14 -3.77
CA LYS A 45 10.81 23.30 -4.96
C LYS A 45 10.03 23.02 -6.24
N LEU A 46 9.22 21.99 -6.26
CA LEU A 46 8.36 21.66 -7.39
C LEU A 46 7.39 22.79 -7.69
N GLN A 47 6.72 23.33 -6.68
CA GLN A 47 5.81 24.45 -6.78
C GLN A 47 6.51 25.72 -7.31
N GLU A 48 7.71 26.00 -6.82
CA GLU A 48 8.52 27.14 -7.28
C GLU A 48 8.92 27.01 -8.74
N GLN A 49 9.30 25.80 -9.17
CA GLN A 49 9.73 25.52 -10.55
C GLN A 49 8.57 25.59 -11.54
N LEU A 50 7.42 24.99 -11.18
CA LEU A 50 6.26 24.90 -12.07
C LEU A 50 5.38 26.17 -12.02
N LYS A 51 5.46 26.94 -10.95
CA LYS A 51 4.54 28.06 -10.66
C LYS A 51 3.06 27.63 -10.57
N ILE A 52 2.83 26.39 -10.17
CA ILE A 52 1.52 25.79 -9.98
C ILE A 52 1.40 25.41 -8.50
N PRO A 53 0.29 25.71 -7.80
CA PRO A 53 0.08 25.30 -6.43
C PRO A 53 0.25 23.79 -6.24
N VAL A 54 0.98 23.37 -5.20
CA VAL A 54 1.16 21.96 -4.85
C VAL A 54 0.57 21.71 -3.47
N VAL A 55 -0.35 20.77 -3.36
CA VAL A 55 -0.99 20.38 -2.10
C VAL A 55 -0.56 18.95 -1.75
N PHE A 56 -0.01 18.77 -0.56
CA PHE A 56 0.26 17.44 -0.01
C PHE A 56 -0.89 17.01 0.91
N ILE A 57 -1.39 15.79 0.67
CA ILE A 57 -2.39 15.15 1.52
C ILE A 57 -1.78 13.87 2.08
N GLU A 58 -1.58 13.83 3.40
CA GLU A 58 -1.08 12.62 4.05
C GLU A 58 -2.12 11.51 3.94
N LEU A 59 -1.70 10.40 3.35
CA LEU A 59 -2.55 9.26 3.04
C LEU A 59 -1.91 7.99 3.62
N THR A 60 -2.29 7.68 4.84
CA THR A 60 -1.99 6.43 5.54
C THR A 60 -3.31 5.76 5.93
N LEU A 61 -3.26 4.50 6.31
CA LEU A 61 -4.50 3.76 6.62
C LEU A 61 -5.28 4.40 7.77
N ASP A 62 -4.59 4.92 8.79
CA ASP A 62 -5.20 5.61 9.94
C ASP A 62 -5.78 6.99 9.59
N LYS A 63 -5.23 7.67 8.59
CA LYS A 63 -5.63 9.02 8.16
C LYS A 63 -6.56 9.06 6.96
N LEU A 64 -6.99 7.90 6.51
CA LEU A 64 -7.81 7.78 5.31
C LEU A 64 -9.09 8.64 5.34
N PRO A 65 -9.87 8.68 6.46
CA PRO A 65 -11.05 9.53 6.53
C PRO A 65 -10.74 11.02 6.31
N GLU A 66 -9.73 11.53 7.02
CA GLU A 66 -9.29 12.93 6.92
C GLU A 66 -8.73 13.25 5.53
N ALA A 67 -8.02 12.28 4.91
CA ALA A 67 -7.47 12.46 3.57
C ALA A 67 -8.57 12.70 2.53
N PHE A 68 -9.69 11.97 2.61
CA PHE A 68 -10.84 12.20 1.72
C PHE A 68 -11.53 13.55 1.97
N GLU A 69 -11.66 13.97 3.22
CA GLU A 69 -12.23 15.28 3.54
C GLU A 69 -11.34 16.41 2.99
N ARG A 70 -10.00 16.30 3.16
CA ARG A 70 -9.03 17.26 2.62
C ARG A 70 -9.03 17.31 1.09
N LEU A 71 -9.03 16.14 0.45
CA LEU A 71 -9.10 16.05 -1.01
C LEU A 71 -10.37 16.71 -1.53
N ALA A 72 -11.51 16.44 -0.91
CA ALA A 72 -12.78 17.02 -1.29
C ALA A 72 -12.85 18.54 -1.06
N GLU A 73 -12.15 19.06 -0.06
CA GLU A 73 -12.00 20.49 0.17
C GLU A 73 -11.23 21.15 -0.97
N VAL A 74 -10.09 20.56 -1.39
CA VAL A 74 -9.28 21.05 -2.52
C VAL A 74 -10.08 21.03 -3.83
N LEU A 75 -10.89 19.98 -4.04
CA LEU A 75 -11.69 19.80 -5.25
C LEU A 75 -13.06 20.50 -5.22
N GLY A 76 -13.41 21.19 -4.13
CA GLY A 76 -14.68 21.88 -3.99
C GLY A 76 -15.91 20.97 -3.84
N ASN A 77 -15.71 19.69 -3.45
CA ASN A 77 -16.78 18.69 -3.31
C ASN A 77 -16.86 18.13 -1.88
N LYS A 78 -17.11 19.01 -0.90
CA LYS A 78 -17.08 18.70 0.52
C LYS A 78 -18.09 17.62 0.93
N GLU A 79 -19.28 17.60 0.32
CA GLU A 79 -20.30 16.60 0.62
C GLU A 79 -19.84 15.18 0.30
N ARG A 80 -19.22 14.99 -0.87
CA ARG A 80 -18.67 13.69 -1.26
C ARG A 80 -17.52 13.25 -0.37
N GLY A 81 -16.66 14.19 0.04
CA GLY A 81 -15.58 13.90 1.00
C GLY A 81 -16.12 13.42 2.33
N LYS A 82 -17.14 14.07 2.86
CA LYS A 82 -17.80 13.68 4.11
C LYS A 82 -18.44 12.28 4.00
N GLU A 83 -19.19 12.03 2.93
CA GLU A 83 -19.79 10.71 2.67
C GLU A 83 -18.75 9.58 2.69
N LEU A 84 -17.64 9.76 1.98
CA LEU A 84 -16.55 8.78 1.92
C LEU A 84 -15.86 8.62 3.27
N SER A 85 -15.59 9.71 3.97
CA SER A 85 -15.03 9.69 5.32
C SER A 85 -15.92 8.91 6.31
N GLU A 86 -17.22 9.15 6.30
CA GLU A 86 -18.18 8.45 7.17
C GLU A 86 -18.27 6.96 6.83
N TYR A 87 -18.24 6.59 5.55
CA TYR A 87 -18.17 5.20 5.12
C TYR A 87 -16.93 4.50 5.68
N ILE A 88 -15.76 5.14 5.56
CA ILE A 88 -14.51 4.58 6.06
C ILE A 88 -14.53 4.46 7.59
N LYS A 89 -14.98 5.49 8.30
CA LYS A 89 -15.11 5.47 9.77
C LYS A 89 -16.03 4.33 10.25
N LYS A 90 -17.13 4.09 9.53
CA LYS A 90 -18.03 2.96 9.82
C LYS A 90 -17.30 1.62 9.60
N THR A 91 -16.60 1.47 8.49
CA THR A 91 -15.82 0.25 8.20
C THR A 91 -14.75 0.00 9.27
N TYR A 92 -14.05 1.04 9.72
CA TYR A 92 -13.05 0.92 10.79
C TYR A 92 -13.67 0.46 12.12
N LYS A 93 -14.83 0.99 12.45
CA LYS A 93 -15.58 0.55 13.65
C LYS A 93 -15.94 -0.93 13.56
N GLU A 94 -16.43 -1.39 12.41
CA GLU A 94 -16.75 -2.81 12.18
C GLU A 94 -15.50 -3.70 12.31
N ILE A 95 -14.35 -3.23 11.81
CA ILE A 95 -13.07 -3.94 11.95
C ILE A 95 -12.66 -4.03 13.41
N GLU A 96 -12.71 -2.94 14.17
CA GLU A 96 -12.35 -2.94 15.60
C GLU A 96 -13.29 -3.86 16.44
N GLU A 97 -14.59 -3.86 16.15
CA GLU A 97 -15.54 -4.76 16.78
C GLU A 97 -15.25 -6.23 16.47
N ASN A 98 -14.76 -6.54 15.27
CA ASN A 98 -14.38 -7.88 14.87
C ASN A 98 -13.01 -8.28 15.45
N LYS A 99 -12.04 -7.37 15.50
CA LYS A 99 -10.75 -7.59 16.17
C LYS A 99 -10.94 -8.00 17.63
N ALA A 100 -11.85 -7.35 18.34
CA ALA A 100 -12.14 -7.67 19.74
C ALA A 100 -12.64 -9.13 19.95
N LYS A 101 -13.13 -9.79 18.90
CA LYS A 101 -13.61 -11.18 18.94
C LYS A 101 -12.51 -12.20 18.60
N ILE A 102 -11.36 -11.76 18.11
CA ILE A 102 -10.25 -12.65 17.70
C ILE A 102 -9.61 -13.24 18.95
N LYS A 103 -9.69 -14.56 19.10
CA LYS A 103 -9.06 -15.31 20.20
C LYS A 103 -7.71 -15.90 19.81
N ASP A 104 -7.50 -16.14 18.51
CA ASP A 104 -6.32 -16.80 17.96
C ASP A 104 -5.79 -15.94 16.80
N VAL A 105 -4.77 -15.14 17.09
CA VAL A 105 -4.15 -14.23 16.14
C VAL A 105 -3.33 -15.02 15.12
N LYS A 106 -3.72 -14.91 13.85
CA LYS A 106 -3.06 -15.62 12.76
C LYS A 106 -1.86 -14.84 12.22
N LYS A 107 -0.80 -15.58 11.90
CA LYS A 107 0.38 -15.04 11.21
C LYS A 107 0.11 -15.01 9.71
N VAL A 108 0.23 -13.86 9.10
CA VAL A 108 0.02 -13.65 7.66
C VAL A 108 1.29 -13.10 7.03
N TYR A 109 1.82 -13.83 6.06
CA TYR A 109 2.94 -13.39 5.24
C TYR A 109 2.42 -12.74 3.96
N TYR A 110 2.94 -11.56 3.62
CA TYR A 110 2.71 -10.94 2.32
C TYR A 110 4.04 -10.80 1.58
N GLY A 111 4.16 -11.50 0.47
CA GLY A 111 5.38 -11.59 -0.32
C GLY A 111 5.19 -11.29 -1.79
N GLY A 112 6.26 -10.90 -2.44
CA GLY A 112 6.31 -10.55 -3.85
C GLY A 112 7.64 -10.90 -4.50
N GLY A 113 7.91 -10.24 -5.63
CA GLY A 113 9.07 -10.50 -6.45
C GLY A 113 8.97 -11.83 -7.20
N LYS A 114 10.07 -12.24 -7.83
CA LYS A 114 10.08 -13.47 -8.63
C LYS A 114 10.06 -14.76 -7.80
N THR A 115 10.60 -14.69 -6.58
CA THR A 115 10.80 -15.86 -5.71
C THR A 115 9.74 -15.96 -4.60
N GLY A 116 8.88 -14.94 -4.45
CA GLY A 116 7.96 -14.85 -3.31
C GLY A 116 8.64 -14.49 -1.98
N LEU A 117 9.94 -14.23 -1.98
CA LEU A 117 10.75 -13.92 -0.79
C LEU A 117 11.03 -12.42 -0.58
N PHE A 118 10.44 -11.55 -1.40
CA PHE A 118 10.42 -10.12 -1.13
C PHE A 118 9.26 -9.83 -0.20
N ALA A 119 9.55 -9.82 1.10
CA ALA A 119 8.57 -9.66 2.16
C ALA A 119 8.17 -8.20 2.37
N ASN A 120 6.89 -7.92 2.40
CA ASN A 120 6.38 -6.67 2.95
C ASN A 120 6.35 -6.81 4.47
N ALA A 121 7.46 -6.39 5.09
CA ALA A 121 7.68 -6.55 6.52
C ALA A 121 6.76 -5.62 7.35
N LYS A 122 6.69 -5.88 8.65
CA LYS A 122 5.99 -5.03 9.62
C LYS A 122 6.47 -3.57 9.51
N GLY A 123 5.53 -2.63 9.42
CA GLY A 123 5.78 -1.21 9.17
C GLY A 123 5.91 -0.84 7.68
N SER A 124 5.66 -1.79 6.76
CA SER A 124 5.44 -1.46 5.35
C SER A 124 3.99 -1.04 5.12
N ILE A 125 3.79 0.10 4.48
CA ILE A 125 2.43 0.57 4.10
C ILE A 125 1.62 -0.45 3.29
N HIS A 126 2.31 -1.36 2.59
CA HIS A 126 1.68 -2.41 1.81
C HIS A 126 1.20 -3.59 2.68
N ALA A 127 1.65 -3.67 3.93
CA ALA A 127 1.33 -4.75 4.85
C ALA A 127 0.57 -4.28 6.10
N ASP A 128 0.38 -2.98 6.28
CA ASP A 128 -0.32 -2.42 7.46
C ASP A 128 -1.72 -2.96 7.63
N ILE A 129 -2.40 -3.29 6.53
CA ILE A 129 -3.74 -3.90 6.56
C ILE A 129 -3.75 -5.22 7.35
N ILE A 130 -2.66 -5.98 7.38
CA ILE A 130 -2.57 -7.25 8.10
C ILE A 130 -2.79 -7.02 9.61
N GLU A 131 -2.07 -6.05 10.19
CA GLU A 131 -2.22 -5.73 11.61
C GLU A 131 -3.49 -4.93 11.89
N PHE A 132 -3.89 -4.11 10.92
CA PHE A 132 -5.12 -3.34 11.03
C PHE A 132 -6.37 -4.22 11.22
N ILE A 133 -6.46 -5.35 10.52
CA ILE A 133 -7.58 -6.30 10.66
C ILE A 133 -7.40 -7.29 11.82
N GLY A 134 -6.33 -7.19 12.62
CA GLY A 134 -6.10 -8.03 13.79
C GLY A 134 -5.31 -9.31 13.53
N ALA A 135 -4.68 -9.46 12.37
CA ALA A 135 -3.69 -10.49 12.14
C ALA A 135 -2.28 -10.01 12.52
N GLN A 136 -1.30 -10.88 12.47
CA GLN A 136 0.09 -10.56 12.77
C GLN A 136 0.94 -10.68 11.49
N ASN A 137 1.69 -9.64 11.15
CA ASN A 137 2.79 -9.75 10.20
C ASN A 137 4.03 -10.27 10.95
N PRO A 138 4.49 -11.50 10.69
CA PRO A 138 5.57 -12.09 11.46
C PRO A 138 6.97 -11.64 11.00
N ILE A 139 7.07 -10.88 9.90
CA ILE A 139 8.36 -10.49 9.33
C ILE A 139 8.75 -9.11 9.87
N THR A 140 9.86 -9.10 10.62
CA THR A 140 10.52 -7.88 11.08
C THR A 140 11.88 -7.73 10.41
N VAL A 141 12.28 -6.51 10.12
CA VAL A 141 13.55 -6.14 9.50
C VAL A 141 14.10 -4.88 10.17
N GLU A 142 15.41 -4.67 10.12
CA GLU A 142 16.05 -3.47 10.70
C GLU A 142 15.59 -2.19 9.98
N LYS A 143 15.44 -2.27 8.65
CA LYS A 143 14.99 -1.15 7.84
C LYS A 143 13.96 -1.63 6.82
N VAL A 144 12.76 -1.12 6.95
CA VAL A 144 11.68 -1.39 5.99
C VAL A 144 12.00 -0.71 4.67
N GLN A 145 11.98 -1.51 3.59
CA GLN A 145 12.13 -1.00 2.23
C GLN A 145 10.75 -0.85 1.59
N GLY A 146 10.58 0.26 0.87
CA GLY A 146 9.38 0.46 0.04
C GLY A 146 9.46 -0.30 -1.29
N GLY A 147 8.39 -0.24 -2.05
CA GLY A 147 8.30 -0.88 -3.36
C GLY A 147 8.09 -2.39 -3.27
N SER A 148 9.06 -3.17 -3.72
CA SER A 148 8.94 -4.64 -3.75
C SER A 148 9.09 -5.33 -2.38
N GLY A 149 9.37 -4.57 -1.31
CA GLY A 149 9.64 -5.13 0.02
C GLY A 149 11.10 -5.48 0.28
N ASN A 150 11.35 -6.18 1.38
CA ASN A 150 12.68 -6.64 1.81
C ASN A 150 12.91 -8.06 1.35
N GLU A 151 14.01 -8.32 0.68
CA GLU A 151 14.42 -9.69 0.38
C GLU A 151 14.80 -10.41 1.68
N ILE A 152 14.22 -11.60 1.90
CA ILE A 152 14.51 -12.46 3.07
C ILE A 152 14.94 -13.85 2.61
N PRO A 153 15.78 -14.55 3.35
CA PRO A 153 16.06 -15.95 3.09
C PRO A 153 14.84 -16.82 3.43
N PHE A 154 14.72 -17.97 2.76
CA PHE A 154 13.62 -18.91 2.99
C PHE A 154 13.61 -19.43 4.42
N GLU A 155 14.78 -19.62 5.03
CA GLU A 155 14.95 -20.06 6.41
C GLU A 155 14.18 -19.16 7.38
N LYS A 156 14.24 -17.83 7.19
CA LYS A 156 13.48 -16.89 8.01
C LYS A 156 11.97 -17.07 7.86
N LEU A 157 11.49 -17.29 6.63
CA LEU A 157 10.08 -17.58 6.38
C LEU A 157 9.66 -18.92 6.99
N SER A 158 10.52 -19.93 6.90
CA SER A 158 10.30 -21.26 7.48
C SER A 158 10.25 -21.24 9.01
N GLU A 159 11.12 -20.44 9.64
CA GLU A 159 11.17 -20.27 11.09
C GLU A 159 9.86 -19.66 11.63
N VAL A 160 9.36 -18.62 11.02
CA VAL A 160 8.11 -17.98 11.45
C VAL A 160 6.87 -18.80 11.09
N ASN A 161 6.97 -19.65 10.07
CA ASN A 161 5.97 -20.60 9.59
C ASN A 161 4.53 -20.05 9.63
N PRO A 162 4.19 -19.07 8.78
CA PRO A 162 2.92 -18.35 8.85
C PRO A 162 1.72 -19.25 8.57
N ASP A 163 0.58 -18.85 9.11
CA ASP A 163 -0.71 -19.54 8.90
C ASP A 163 -1.27 -19.31 7.48
N PHE A 164 -0.98 -18.14 6.91
CA PHE A 164 -1.42 -17.73 5.57
C PHE A 164 -0.27 -17.12 4.79
N LEU A 165 -0.23 -17.42 3.49
CA LEU A 165 0.64 -16.77 2.52
C LEU A 165 -0.23 -15.99 1.54
N ILE A 166 0.10 -14.72 1.35
CA ILE A 166 -0.51 -13.86 0.34
C ILE A 166 0.59 -13.38 -0.60
N PHE A 167 0.37 -13.46 -1.89
CA PHE A 167 1.32 -12.98 -2.89
C PHE A 167 0.73 -11.87 -3.77
N GLU A 168 1.60 -11.07 -4.37
CA GLU A 168 1.22 -9.91 -5.18
C GLU A 168 0.52 -10.29 -6.50
N SER A 169 0.63 -11.55 -6.96
CA SER A 169 -0.04 -12.01 -8.16
C SER A 169 -0.50 -13.46 -8.08
N LYS A 170 -1.47 -13.82 -8.92
CA LYS A 170 -1.96 -15.19 -9.05
C LYS A 170 -0.88 -16.14 -9.55
N GLU A 171 -0.11 -15.70 -10.54
CA GLU A 171 0.97 -16.48 -11.16
C GLU A 171 2.01 -16.86 -10.12
N LEU A 172 2.42 -15.91 -9.28
CA LEU A 172 3.37 -16.17 -8.19
C LEU A 172 2.78 -17.12 -7.15
N ALA A 173 1.53 -16.94 -6.75
CA ALA A 173 0.88 -17.84 -5.79
C ALA A 173 0.81 -19.30 -6.31
N GLU A 174 0.48 -19.50 -7.59
CA GLU A 174 0.45 -20.83 -8.19
C GLU A 174 1.86 -21.43 -8.34
N GLN A 175 2.86 -20.63 -8.71
CA GLN A 175 4.26 -21.06 -8.73
C GLN A 175 4.69 -21.56 -7.35
N ILE A 176 4.44 -20.78 -6.29
CA ILE A 176 4.83 -21.11 -4.91
C ILE A 176 4.18 -22.40 -4.41
N LYS A 177 2.93 -22.68 -4.77
CA LYS A 177 2.27 -23.95 -4.44
C LYS A 177 3.00 -25.16 -5.05
N GLY A 178 3.65 -24.98 -6.20
CA GLY A 178 4.43 -26.00 -6.89
C GLY A 178 5.83 -26.24 -6.32
N GLU A 179 6.42 -25.21 -5.71
CA GLU A 179 7.82 -25.17 -5.22
C GLU A 179 8.06 -26.16 -4.07
N ALA A 180 9.01 -27.08 -4.24
CA ALA A 180 9.31 -28.12 -3.24
C ALA A 180 9.66 -27.53 -1.86
N THR A 181 10.43 -26.45 -1.83
CA THR A 181 10.85 -25.76 -0.61
C THR A 181 9.64 -25.21 0.14
N PHE A 182 8.72 -24.53 -0.54
CA PHE A 182 7.53 -23.94 0.07
C PHE A 182 6.50 -24.98 0.52
N LYS A 183 6.48 -26.18 -0.06
CA LYS A 183 5.63 -27.30 0.40
C LYS A 183 5.91 -27.75 1.83
N THR A 184 7.04 -27.36 2.40
CA THR A 184 7.35 -27.63 3.82
C THR A 184 6.53 -26.76 4.78
N LEU A 185 6.07 -25.58 4.33
CA LEU A 185 5.30 -24.64 5.13
C LEU A 185 3.87 -25.12 5.41
N LYS A 186 3.38 -24.86 6.63
CA LYS A 186 2.02 -25.17 7.07
C LYS A 186 0.97 -24.59 6.12
N ALA A 187 1.10 -23.32 5.75
CA ALA A 187 0.16 -22.63 4.88
C ALA A 187 0.00 -23.33 3.51
N VAL A 188 1.08 -23.85 2.93
CA VAL A 188 1.02 -24.59 1.66
C VAL A 188 0.34 -25.95 1.84
N LYS A 189 0.70 -26.68 2.89
CA LYS A 189 0.09 -28.00 3.22
C LYS A 189 -1.43 -27.89 3.44
N GLU A 190 -1.85 -26.78 4.06
CA GLU A 190 -3.27 -26.52 4.38
C GLU A 190 -4.02 -25.77 3.26
N ASN A 191 -3.38 -25.59 2.09
CA ASN A 191 -3.93 -24.84 0.95
C ASN A 191 -4.34 -23.39 1.29
N LYS A 192 -3.59 -22.74 2.18
CA LYS A 192 -3.80 -21.36 2.64
C LYS A 192 -2.85 -20.39 1.94
N VAL A 193 -2.75 -20.53 0.62
CA VAL A 193 -1.95 -19.67 -0.25
C VAL A 193 -2.89 -18.89 -1.16
N PHE A 194 -2.83 -17.58 -1.03
CA PHE A 194 -3.70 -16.63 -1.72
C PHE A 194 -2.90 -15.62 -2.51
N TYR A 195 -3.57 -14.81 -3.30
CA TYR A 195 -2.97 -13.67 -3.98
C TYR A 195 -3.83 -12.42 -3.78
N ALA A 196 -3.18 -11.27 -3.78
CA ALA A 196 -3.87 -9.99 -3.74
C ALA A 196 -4.52 -9.71 -5.10
N PRO A 197 -5.82 -9.39 -5.17
CA PRO A 197 -6.44 -8.99 -6.42
C PRO A 197 -5.76 -7.73 -6.97
N SER A 198 -5.47 -7.73 -8.27
CA SER A 198 -4.80 -6.61 -8.96
C SER A 198 -5.69 -5.91 -10.00
N GLY A 199 -6.88 -6.39 -10.21
CA GLY A 199 -7.84 -5.81 -11.13
C GLY A 199 -9.22 -5.60 -10.48
N PRO A 200 -9.91 -4.48 -10.77
CA PRO A 200 -9.47 -3.34 -11.58
C PRO A 200 -8.39 -2.48 -10.93
N TYR A 201 -8.10 -2.66 -9.63
CA TYR A 201 -7.11 -1.94 -8.84
C TYR A 201 -6.21 -2.89 -8.09
N ASN A 202 -5.00 -2.45 -7.75
CA ASN A 202 -4.09 -3.22 -6.91
C ASN A 202 -4.45 -2.99 -5.43
N PHE A 203 -5.13 -3.96 -4.82
CA PHE A 203 -5.67 -3.86 -3.46
C PHE A 203 -4.59 -3.79 -2.36
N PHE A 204 -3.36 -4.21 -2.65
CA PHE A 204 -2.22 -4.11 -1.73
C PHE A 204 -1.14 -3.14 -2.22
N GLY A 205 -1.27 -2.61 -3.42
CA GLY A 205 -0.22 -1.85 -4.07
C GLY A 205 -0.02 -0.45 -3.52
N ARG A 206 -1.09 0.17 -3.04
CA ARG A 206 -1.09 1.49 -2.40
C ARG A 206 -2.23 1.55 -1.39
N PRO A 207 -2.23 2.56 -0.50
CA PRO A 207 -3.34 2.71 0.43
C PRO A 207 -4.68 2.56 -0.29
N PRO A 208 -5.64 1.86 0.30
CA PRO A 208 -6.94 1.57 -0.31
C PRO A 208 -7.69 2.79 -0.85
N ALA A 209 -7.30 3.97 -0.44
CA ALA A 209 -7.85 5.23 -0.91
C ALA A 209 -7.47 5.60 -2.34
N ALA A 210 -6.44 5.03 -2.88
CA ALA A 210 -6.04 5.24 -4.26
C ALA A 210 -6.73 4.25 -5.21
N ASN A 211 -7.52 3.34 -4.66
CA ASN A 211 -8.18 2.27 -5.39
C ASN A 211 -9.70 2.35 -5.26
#